data_46149df8d78016a26ddb604ca7f611b7
#
_entry.id   46149df8d78016a26ddb604ca7f611b7
#
_cell.length_a   1.000
_cell.length_b   1.000
_cell.length_c   1.000
_cell.angle_alpha   90.00
_cell.angle_beta   90.00
_cell.angle_gamma   90.00
#
_symmetry.space_group_name_H-M   'P 1'
#
loop_
_entity.id
_entity.type
_entity.pdbx_description
1 polymer ?
#
loop_
_entity_poly.entity_id
_entity_poly.type
_entity_poly.pdbx_seq_one_letter_code
_entity_poly.pdbx_strand_id
1 'polypeptide(L)'
;MYYQLYEFNHAALQPYRAYADAVRLFYSNPLNPFSQTPWGRSIAAAAELFERTTRRYGKPAFGITETKVDFKTVAVSEKRVWSRPFCDLIHFERQLPAGRRPDPKLLIVAPMSGHYATLLRGTVESMVQHAEVYITDWADARMVPVADRRFDLDDYVDYVIEMLQFLGPDTHVMAVCQPSVPVLAAVALMEGRGDRNAPATMTLMGGPIDTRRNPTAVNQLAEEKGIDWFRDNVIMTVPWPAPGFMREVYPGFLQLSGFMSMNLDRHIIAHKDFFMHLVKDDGDSAEKHREFYDEYLAVMDLTAEFYLQTVETVFVRHALPKGEMTHRGEPVDLTAIRNVALLTVEGENDDISGVGQTQAAQDLCVNIPDDMRLHYLQPKVGHYGVFNGSRFRAEIVPRIVDFMASFNHSARSRRKPRIVHSAS
;
A
#
# COMPACT_ATOMS: atom_id res chain seq x y z
N MET A 1 13.05 -16.92 19.66
CA MET A 1 13.26 -16.31 21.00
C MET A 1 12.79 -14.85 21.03
N TYR A 2 13.23 -13.97 20.11
CA TYR A 2 12.85 -12.53 20.11
C TYR A 2 11.36 -12.28 19.93
N TYR A 3 10.65 -13.03 19.08
CA TYR A 3 9.22 -12.86 18.89
C TYR A 3 8.45 -13.20 20.19
N GLN A 4 8.82 -14.30 20.87
CA GLN A 4 8.23 -14.66 22.16
C GLN A 4 8.49 -13.59 23.23
N LEU A 5 9.70 -13.01 23.25
CA LEU A 5 10.03 -11.92 24.15
C LEU A 5 9.19 -10.68 23.90
N TYR A 6 8.96 -10.34 22.60
CA TYR A 6 8.07 -9.26 22.21
C TYR A 6 6.64 -9.48 22.72
N GLU A 7 6.08 -10.70 22.51
CA GLU A 7 4.75 -11.06 23.02
C GLU A 7 4.67 -10.97 24.55
N PHE A 8 5.69 -11.49 25.23
CA PHE A 8 5.76 -11.42 26.69
C PHE A 8 5.82 -9.98 27.19
N ASN A 9 6.66 -9.15 26.62
CA ASN A 9 6.75 -7.72 26.98
C ASN A 9 5.43 -6.99 26.73
N HIS A 10 4.77 -7.29 25.62
CA HIS A 10 3.46 -6.72 25.31
C HIS A 10 2.41 -7.13 26.35
N ALA A 11 2.37 -8.40 26.73
CA ALA A 11 1.46 -8.91 27.77
C ALA A 11 1.79 -8.31 29.15
N ALA A 12 3.07 -8.22 29.52
CA ALA A 12 3.52 -7.66 30.80
C ALA A 12 3.15 -6.15 30.94
N LEU A 13 3.08 -5.41 29.85
CA LEU A 13 2.66 -4.01 29.85
C LEU A 13 1.14 -3.81 29.91
N GLN A 14 0.33 -4.87 29.72
CA GLN A 14 -1.13 -4.76 29.70
C GLN A 14 -1.73 -4.11 30.96
N PRO A 15 -1.36 -4.51 32.21
CA PRO A 15 -1.91 -3.87 33.41
C PRO A 15 -1.51 -2.39 33.53
N TYR A 16 -0.32 -2.03 33.07
CA TYR A 16 0.14 -0.64 33.09
C TYR A 16 -0.62 0.22 32.08
N ARG A 17 -0.95 -0.32 30.90
CA ARG A 17 -1.82 0.35 29.94
C ARG A 17 -3.23 0.54 30.48
N ALA A 18 -3.80 -0.47 31.10
CA ALA A 18 -5.11 -0.37 31.73
C ALA A 18 -5.13 0.71 32.84
N TYR A 19 -4.06 0.79 33.64
CA TYR A 19 -3.91 1.84 34.64
C TYR A 19 -3.75 3.22 33.99
N ALA A 20 -2.93 3.36 32.98
CA ALA A 20 -2.78 4.63 32.24
C ALA A 20 -4.10 5.09 31.62
N ASP A 21 -4.87 4.20 31.04
CA ASP A 21 -6.20 4.54 30.49
C ASP A 21 -7.18 4.98 31.57
N ALA A 22 -7.18 4.33 32.72
CA ALA A 22 -7.99 4.76 33.89
C ALA A 22 -7.56 6.16 34.37
N VAL A 23 -6.26 6.44 34.44
CA VAL A 23 -5.71 7.77 34.78
C VAL A 23 -6.14 8.81 33.75
N ARG A 24 -6.01 8.51 32.47
CA ARG A 24 -6.45 9.37 31.37
C ARG A 24 -7.94 9.72 31.52
N LEU A 25 -8.80 8.72 31.66
CA LEU A 25 -10.25 8.91 31.84
C LEU A 25 -10.60 9.74 33.07
N PHE A 26 -9.89 9.52 34.18
CA PHE A 26 -10.12 10.30 35.41
C PHE A 26 -9.78 11.78 35.21
N TYR A 27 -8.60 12.09 34.64
CA TYR A 27 -8.17 13.48 34.44
C TYR A 27 -8.81 14.15 33.21
N SER A 28 -9.43 13.40 32.29
CA SER A 28 -10.23 13.95 31.19
C SER A 28 -11.73 14.12 31.55
N ASN A 29 -12.16 13.65 32.73
CA ASN A 29 -13.58 13.77 33.16
C ASN A 29 -13.90 15.21 33.51
N PRO A 30 -14.91 15.85 32.87
CA PRO A 30 -15.33 17.24 33.18
C PRO A 30 -15.75 17.47 34.64
N LEU A 31 -16.21 16.41 35.33
CA LEU A 31 -16.56 16.47 36.73
C LEU A 31 -15.38 16.50 37.69
N ASN A 32 -14.16 16.22 37.19
CA ASN A 32 -12.95 16.32 37.98
C ASN A 32 -12.43 17.77 37.97
N PRO A 33 -12.33 18.45 39.14
CA PRO A 33 -11.86 19.83 39.17
C PRO A 33 -10.45 20.04 38.67
N PHE A 34 -9.63 19.00 38.60
CA PHE A 34 -8.27 19.05 38.06
C PHE A 34 -8.22 18.89 36.52
N SER A 35 -9.29 18.43 35.86
CA SER A 35 -9.32 18.17 34.42
C SER A 35 -8.98 19.40 33.57
N GLN A 36 -9.38 20.58 34.03
CA GLN A 36 -9.13 21.85 33.32
C GLN A 36 -7.84 22.54 33.72
N THR A 37 -7.08 21.95 34.66
CA THR A 37 -5.80 22.52 35.06
C THR A 37 -4.68 22.05 34.11
N PRO A 38 -3.64 22.87 33.88
CA PRO A 38 -2.47 22.44 33.09
C PRO A 38 -1.81 21.16 33.63
N TRP A 39 -1.83 20.96 34.93
CA TRP A 39 -1.29 19.77 35.59
C TRP A 39 -2.13 18.52 35.29
N GLY A 40 -3.47 18.61 35.42
CA GLY A 40 -4.35 17.50 35.09
C GLY A 40 -4.31 17.11 33.62
N ARG A 41 -4.28 18.10 32.72
CA ARG A 41 -4.09 17.84 31.27
C ARG A 41 -2.75 17.19 30.97
N SER A 42 -1.67 17.59 31.64
CA SER A 42 -0.34 16.98 31.46
C SER A 42 -0.33 15.51 31.88
N ILE A 43 -1.03 15.16 32.98
CA ILE A 43 -1.15 13.76 33.42
C ILE A 43 -1.97 12.94 32.42
N ALA A 44 -3.11 13.47 31.97
CA ALA A 44 -3.94 12.80 30.96
C ALA A 44 -3.15 12.58 29.66
N ALA A 45 -2.42 13.59 29.19
CA ALA A 45 -1.59 13.54 28.00
C ALA A 45 -0.46 12.50 28.11
N ALA A 46 0.23 12.46 29.27
CA ALA A 46 1.28 11.46 29.52
C ALA A 46 0.71 10.04 29.54
N ALA A 47 -0.44 9.85 30.16
CA ALA A 47 -1.12 8.56 30.20
C ALA A 47 -1.55 8.11 28.80
N GLU A 48 -2.12 9.00 27.99
CA GLU A 48 -2.48 8.72 26.61
C GLU A 48 -1.25 8.37 25.76
N LEU A 49 -0.18 9.15 25.86
CA LEU A 49 1.05 8.90 25.13
C LEU A 49 1.66 7.54 25.48
N PHE A 50 1.69 7.18 26.78
CA PHE A 50 2.17 5.87 27.23
C PHE A 50 1.32 4.73 26.65
N GLU A 51 -0.01 4.84 26.73
CA GLU A 51 -0.91 3.81 26.20
C GLU A 51 -0.70 3.65 24.69
N ARG A 52 -0.67 4.75 23.93
CA ARG A 52 -0.53 4.73 22.48
C ARG A 52 0.83 4.24 21.99
N THR A 53 1.91 4.52 22.71
CA THR A 53 3.25 4.07 22.33
C THR A 53 3.55 2.62 22.72
N THR A 54 2.72 2.01 23.57
CA THR A 54 2.94 0.65 24.07
C THR A 54 1.87 -0.36 23.63
N ARG A 55 0.72 0.08 23.12
CA ARG A 55 -0.33 -0.82 22.63
C ARG A 55 0.06 -1.46 21.30
N ARG A 56 -0.62 -2.56 20.98
CA ARG A 56 -0.61 -3.12 19.63
C ARG A 56 -1.77 -2.51 18.86
N TYR A 57 -1.47 -2.06 17.66
CA TYR A 57 -2.48 -1.58 16.75
C TYR A 57 -3.01 -2.74 15.92
N GLY A 58 -4.32 -2.91 15.90
CA GLY A 58 -5.00 -3.83 15.00
C GLY A 58 -5.13 -3.23 13.60
N LYS A 59 -5.62 -4.04 12.65
CA LYS A 59 -5.93 -3.58 11.31
C LYS A 59 -6.99 -2.47 11.37
N PRO A 60 -6.70 -1.26 10.85
CA PRO A 60 -7.71 -0.20 10.79
C PRO A 60 -8.82 -0.54 9.77
N ALA A 61 -9.99 0.08 9.91
CA ALA A 61 -11.03 0.03 8.89
C ALA A 61 -10.77 1.08 7.80
N PHE A 62 -11.16 0.83 6.55
CA PHE A 62 -11.16 1.89 5.54
C PHE A 62 -12.14 2.99 5.92
N GLY A 63 -13.35 2.64 6.37
CA GLY A 63 -14.33 3.59 6.90
C GLY A 63 -14.87 4.57 5.87
N ILE A 64 -14.79 4.25 4.57
CA ILE A 64 -15.27 5.09 3.48
C ILE A 64 -16.75 4.81 3.28
N THR A 65 -17.62 5.65 3.84
CA THR A 65 -19.06 5.47 3.82
C THR A 65 -19.77 6.30 2.75
N GLU A 66 -19.10 7.32 2.21
CA GLU A 66 -19.65 8.19 1.18
C GLU A 66 -18.54 8.75 0.27
N THR A 67 -18.93 9.20 -0.92
CA THR A 67 -18.04 9.88 -1.86
C THR A 67 -18.83 10.88 -2.72
N LYS A 68 -18.11 11.74 -3.46
CA LYS A 68 -18.73 12.67 -4.40
C LYS A 68 -18.57 12.16 -5.82
N VAL A 69 -19.68 12.00 -6.55
CA VAL A 69 -19.70 11.67 -7.98
C VAL A 69 -20.62 12.66 -8.69
N ASP A 70 -20.13 13.31 -9.73
CA ASP A 70 -20.85 14.34 -10.47
C ASP A 70 -21.47 15.42 -9.54
N PHE A 71 -20.69 15.89 -8.56
CA PHE A 71 -21.06 16.89 -7.53
C PHE A 71 -22.15 16.42 -6.55
N LYS A 72 -22.55 15.14 -6.56
CA LYS A 72 -23.51 14.57 -5.63
C LYS A 72 -22.83 13.62 -4.66
N THR A 73 -23.19 13.71 -3.39
CA THR A 73 -22.75 12.74 -2.40
C THR A 73 -23.53 11.44 -2.62
N VAL A 74 -22.82 10.33 -2.72
CA VAL A 74 -23.36 8.98 -2.86
C VAL A 74 -22.80 8.07 -1.78
N ALA A 75 -23.60 7.14 -1.28
CA ALA A 75 -23.15 6.17 -0.30
C ALA A 75 -22.17 5.18 -0.94
N VAL A 76 -21.20 4.74 -0.12
CA VAL A 76 -20.20 3.72 -0.46
C VAL A 76 -20.32 2.58 0.54
N SER A 77 -20.21 1.35 0.05
CA SER A 77 -20.14 0.15 0.89
C SER A 77 -18.95 -0.72 0.51
N GLU A 78 -18.24 -1.21 1.52
CA GLU A 78 -17.11 -2.12 1.34
C GLU A 78 -17.63 -3.56 1.17
N LYS A 79 -17.24 -4.24 0.10
CA LYS A 79 -17.63 -5.64 -0.18
C LYS A 79 -16.40 -6.46 -0.51
N ARG A 80 -16.22 -7.57 0.19
CA ARG A 80 -15.25 -8.58 -0.21
C ARG A 80 -15.83 -9.38 -1.39
N VAL A 81 -15.15 -9.29 -2.55
CA VAL A 81 -15.63 -9.88 -3.80
C VAL A 81 -14.82 -11.08 -4.28
N TRP A 82 -13.59 -11.23 -3.80
CA TRP A 82 -12.70 -12.36 -4.06
C TRP A 82 -11.86 -12.63 -2.80
N SER A 83 -11.46 -13.87 -2.57
CA SER A 83 -10.73 -14.26 -1.36
C SER A 83 -9.78 -15.43 -1.63
N ARG A 84 -8.60 -15.35 -1.03
CA ARG A 84 -7.58 -16.40 -0.89
C ARG A 84 -6.99 -16.32 0.51
N PRO A 85 -6.27 -17.33 0.98
CA PRO A 85 -5.74 -17.35 2.34
C PRO A 85 -4.93 -16.11 2.73
N PHE A 86 -4.19 -15.51 1.80
CA PHE A 86 -3.31 -14.37 2.07
C PHE A 86 -3.83 -13.03 1.54
N CYS A 87 -4.95 -13.00 0.85
CA CYS A 87 -5.50 -11.74 0.32
C CYS A 87 -7.00 -11.81 0.08
N ASP A 88 -7.68 -10.78 0.49
CA ASP A 88 -9.04 -10.46 0.04
C ASP A 88 -9.00 -9.34 -1.02
N LEU A 89 -9.96 -9.32 -1.93
CA LEU A 89 -10.21 -8.20 -2.82
C LEU A 89 -11.43 -7.43 -2.33
N ILE A 90 -11.23 -6.19 -1.93
CA ILE A 90 -12.29 -5.32 -1.43
C ILE A 90 -12.75 -4.39 -2.54
N HIS A 91 -14.05 -4.38 -2.80
CA HIS A 91 -14.75 -3.48 -3.73
C HIS A 91 -15.44 -2.36 -2.94
N PHE A 92 -15.22 -1.12 -3.34
CA PHE A 92 -15.93 0.05 -2.83
C PHE A 92 -17.12 0.35 -3.72
N GLU A 93 -18.24 -0.32 -3.45
CA GLU A 93 -19.48 -0.20 -4.24
C GLU A 93 -20.18 1.12 -3.94
N ARG A 94 -20.38 1.93 -4.98
CA ARG A 94 -21.06 3.23 -4.91
C ARG A 94 -22.53 3.07 -5.29
N GLN A 95 -23.41 3.69 -4.53
CA GLN A 95 -24.85 3.72 -4.87
C GLN A 95 -25.11 4.81 -5.93
N LEU A 96 -24.88 4.45 -7.20
CA LEU A 96 -25.04 5.35 -8.33
C LEU A 96 -26.46 5.30 -8.91
N PRO A 97 -26.97 6.41 -9.50
CA PRO A 97 -28.26 6.44 -10.19
C PRO A 97 -28.31 5.43 -11.35
N ALA A 98 -29.48 4.81 -11.55
CA ALA A 98 -29.71 3.89 -12.66
C ALA A 98 -29.51 4.61 -14.02
N GLY A 99 -28.98 3.88 -15.02
CA GLY A 99 -28.78 4.40 -16.38
C GLY A 99 -27.49 5.23 -16.58
N ARG A 100 -26.68 5.44 -15.53
CA ARG A 100 -25.36 6.01 -15.66
C ARG A 100 -24.43 5.05 -16.39
N ARG A 101 -23.49 5.56 -17.20
CA ARG A 101 -22.42 4.72 -17.78
C ARG A 101 -21.56 4.16 -16.66
N PRO A 102 -21.15 2.90 -16.73
CA PRO A 102 -20.18 2.34 -15.80
C PRO A 102 -18.88 3.15 -15.85
N ASP A 103 -18.34 3.46 -14.69
CA ASP A 103 -17.00 4.00 -14.57
C ASP A 103 -15.96 2.91 -14.84
N PRO A 104 -14.70 3.29 -15.19
CA PRO A 104 -13.63 2.33 -15.36
C PRO A 104 -13.36 1.56 -14.06
N LYS A 105 -13.07 0.26 -14.18
CA LYS A 105 -12.62 -0.56 -13.06
C LYS A 105 -11.16 -0.26 -12.77
N LEU A 106 -10.83 -0.02 -11.51
CA LEU A 106 -9.46 0.20 -11.05
C LEU A 106 -9.10 -0.81 -9.96
N LEU A 107 -8.13 -1.67 -10.24
CA LEU A 107 -7.47 -2.52 -9.24
C LEU A 107 -6.29 -1.75 -8.63
N ILE A 108 -6.37 -1.42 -7.36
CA ILE A 108 -5.26 -0.88 -6.57
C ILE A 108 -4.56 -2.07 -5.89
N VAL A 109 -3.30 -2.28 -6.21
CA VAL A 109 -2.48 -3.30 -5.55
C VAL A 109 -1.69 -2.62 -4.46
N ALA A 110 -2.13 -2.85 -3.22
CA ALA A 110 -1.53 -2.28 -2.02
C ALA A 110 -0.17 -2.93 -1.71
N PRO A 111 0.79 -2.20 -1.14
CA PRO A 111 2.07 -2.76 -0.75
C PRO A 111 1.89 -3.84 0.31
N MET A 112 2.63 -4.95 0.15
CA MET A 112 2.81 -5.98 1.15
C MET A 112 4.20 -5.78 1.78
N SER A 113 4.33 -4.66 2.50
CA SER A 113 5.59 -4.19 3.08
C SER A 113 5.48 -3.92 4.59
N GLY A 114 4.58 -4.62 5.27
CA GLY A 114 4.34 -4.61 6.70
C GLY A 114 3.14 -3.77 7.16
N HIS A 115 2.71 -2.77 6.41
CA HIS A 115 1.48 -2.03 6.69
C HIS A 115 0.27 -2.69 6.06
N TYR A 116 -0.91 -2.48 6.65
CA TYR A 116 -2.17 -2.90 6.05
C TYR A 116 -2.55 -2.03 4.85
N ALA A 117 -3.42 -2.55 3.99
CA ALA A 117 -3.90 -1.83 2.80
C ALA A 117 -4.59 -0.50 3.12
N THR A 118 -5.07 -0.32 4.34
CA THR A 118 -5.66 0.93 4.84
C THR A 118 -4.70 2.12 4.84
N LEU A 119 -3.38 1.88 4.76
CA LEU A 119 -2.40 2.93 4.48
C LEU A 119 -2.73 3.71 3.20
N LEU A 120 -3.40 3.06 2.25
CA LEU A 120 -3.88 3.67 1.00
C LEU A 120 -5.32 4.22 1.09
N ARG A 121 -5.88 4.43 2.30
CA ARG A 121 -7.23 5.00 2.47
C ARG A 121 -7.41 6.28 1.67
N GLY A 122 -6.49 7.24 1.79
CA GLY A 122 -6.56 8.51 1.05
C GLY A 122 -6.44 8.33 -0.47
N THR A 123 -5.74 7.29 -0.94
CA THR A 123 -5.69 6.91 -2.35
C THR A 123 -7.06 6.40 -2.82
N VAL A 124 -7.66 5.49 -2.06
CA VAL A 124 -9.00 4.94 -2.35
C VAL A 124 -10.05 6.05 -2.35
N GLU A 125 -10.09 6.90 -1.32
CA GLU A 125 -11.00 8.06 -1.23
C GLU A 125 -10.91 8.98 -2.43
N SER A 126 -9.69 9.19 -2.94
CA SER A 126 -9.47 10.02 -4.11
C SER A 126 -9.94 9.35 -5.40
N MET A 127 -9.68 8.05 -5.55
CA MET A 127 -9.97 7.32 -6.79
C MET A 127 -11.43 6.86 -6.89
N VAL A 128 -12.11 6.60 -5.76
CA VAL A 128 -13.52 6.16 -5.75
C VAL A 128 -14.48 7.21 -6.30
N GLN A 129 -14.06 8.46 -6.41
CA GLN A 129 -14.81 9.53 -7.08
C GLN A 129 -14.88 9.31 -8.61
N HIS A 130 -13.90 8.63 -9.20
CA HIS A 130 -13.66 8.57 -10.64
C HIS A 130 -13.74 7.15 -11.22
N ALA A 131 -13.65 6.10 -10.40
CA ALA A 131 -13.56 4.72 -10.84
C ALA A 131 -14.33 3.77 -9.91
N GLU A 132 -14.67 2.58 -10.41
CA GLU A 132 -15.02 1.43 -9.58
C GLU A 132 -13.75 0.86 -8.97
N VAL A 133 -13.51 1.16 -7.69
CA VAL A 133 -12.25 0.84 -7.03
C VAL A 133 -12.32 -0.52 -6.34
N TYR A 134 -11.29 -1.31 -6.63
CA TYR A 134 -10.98 -2.57 -5.97
C TYR A 134 -9.58 -2.45 -5.36
N ILE A 135 -9.36 -2.98 -4.16
CA ILE A 135 -8.05 -2.97 -3.52
C ILE A 135 -7.70 -4.34 -2.95
N THR A 136 -6.43 -4.74 -3.11
CA THR A 136 -5.90 -5.91 -2.43
C THR A 136 -5.79 -5.65 -0.94
N ASP A 137 -6.34 -6.55 -0.15
CA ASP A 137 -6.32 -6.50 1.30
C ASP A 137 -5.53 -7.71 1.83
N TRP A 138 -4.23 -7.53 1.99
CA TRP A 138 -3.31 -8.58 2.40
C TRP A 138 -3.55 -9.01 3.84
N ALA A 139 -3.50 -10.31 4.07
CA ALA A 139 -3.67 -10.90 5.38
C ALA A 139 -2.35 -10.86 6.18
N ASP A 140 -2.45 -10.58 7.48
CA ASP A 140 -1.35 -10.79 8.41
C ASP A 140 -0.97 -12.28 8.45
N ALA A 141 0.25 -12.63 8.02
CA ALA A 141 0.72 -14.01 7.94
C ALA A 141 0.65 -14.74 9.28
N ARG A 142 0.75 -14.03 10.39
CA ARG A 142 0.54 -14.54 11.74
C ARG A 142 -0.87 -15.13 11.95
N MET A 143 -1.86 -14.61 11.20
CA MET A 143 -3.27 -15.02 11.32
C MET A 143 -3.65 -16.12 10.34
N VAL A 144 -2.76 -16.50 9.42
CA VAL A 144 -3.02 -17.56 8.42
C VAL A 144 -2.46 -18.90 8.90
N PRO A 145 -3.30 -19.93 9.10
CA PRO A 145 -2.84 -21.25 9.53
C PRO A 145 -1.79 -21.85 8.60
N VAL A 146 -0.84 -22.60 9.17
CA VAL A 146 0.22 -23.27 8.35
C VAL A 146 -0.37 -24.24 7.34
N ALA A 147 -1.53 -24.83 7.63
CA ALA A 147 -2.26 -25.73 6.72
C ALA A 147 -2.66 -25.05 5.39
N ASP A 148 -2.80 -23.73 5.36
CA ASP A 148 -3.10 -22.95 4.16
C ASP A 148 -1.89 -22.72 3.24
N ARG A 149 -0.86 -23.52 3.41
CA ARG A 149 0.38 -23.54 2.64
C ARG A 149 1.26 -22.30 2.90
N ARG A 150 2.32 -22.20 2.09
CA ARG A 150 3.22 -21.05 2.03
C ARG A 150 2.67 -19.99 1.07
N PHE A 151 3.24 -18.82 1.13
CA PHE A 151 3.00 -17.72 0.18
C PHE A 151 4.32 -17.06 -0.15
N ASP A 152 4.66 -17.00 -1.43
CA ASP A 152 5.90 -16.43 -1.95
C ASP A 152 5.62 -15.36 -3.04
N LEU A 153 6.66 -14.87 -3.69
CA LEU A 153 6.53 -13.84 -4.73
C LEU A 153 5.81 -14.38 -5.98
N ASP A 154 5.98 -15.66 -6.30
CA ASP A 154 5.26 -16.29 -7.40
C ASP A 154 3.76 -16.37 -7.10
N ASP A 155 3.39 -16.71 -5.85
CA ASP A 155 1.98 -16.69 -5.41
C ASP A 155 1.39 -15.28 -5.47
N TYR A 156 2.19 -14.25 -5.15
CA TYR A 156 1.74 -12.86 -5.29
C TYR A 156 1.42 -12.51 -6.74
N VAL A 157 2.29 -12.87 -7.67
CA VAL A 157 2.06 -12.68 -9.12
C VAL A 157 0.80 -13.43 -9.58
N ASP A 158 0.62 -14.68 -9.14
CA ASP A 158 -0.59 -15.46 -9.45
C ASP A 158 -1.86 -14.78 -8.93
N TYR A 159 -1.85 -14.25 -7.70
CA TYR A 159 -3.01 -13.55 -7.15
C TYR A 159 -3.36 -12.29 -7.95
N VAL A 160 -2.37 -11.53 -8.41
CA VAL A 160 -2.61 -10.36 -9.27
C VAL A 160 -3.24 -10.80 -10.61
N ILE A 161 -2.72 -11.87 -11.24
CA ILE A 161 -3.29 -12.41 -12.47
C ILE A 161 -4.73 -12.87 -12.25
N GLU A 162 -4.99 -13.64 -11.19
CA GLU A 162 -6.34 -14.12 -10.84
C GLU A 162 -7.33 -12.97 -10.62
N MET A 163 -6.91 -11.91 -9.92
CA MET A 163 -7.75 -10.72 -9.68
C MET A 163 -8.06 -9.97 -10.97
N LEU A 164 -7.08 -9.80 -11.86
CA LEU A 164 -7.30 -9.18 -13.18
C LEU A 164 -8.25 -10.03 -14.04
N GLN A 165 -8.08 -11.35 -14.04
CA GLN A 165 -8.99 -12.28 -14.71
C GLN A 165 -10.41 -12.24 -14.12
N PHE A 166 -10.54 -12.17 -12.79
CA PHE A 166 -11.82 -12.02 -12.09
C PHE A 166 -12.54 -10.72 -12.45
N LEU A 167 -11.81 -9.60 -12.52
CA LEU A 167 -12.36 -8.30 -12.90
C LEU A 167 -12.68 -8.20 -14.39
N GLY A 168 -11.96 -8.97 -15.21
CA GLY A 168 -12.17 -9.06 -16.64
C GLY A 168 -11.54 -7.92 -17.44
N PRO A 169 -11.79 -7.86 -18.75
CA PRO A 169 -11.18 -6.90 -19.67
C PRO A 169 -11.55 -5.45 -19.31
N ASP A 170 -10.80 -4.49 -19.85
CA ASP A 170 -10.94 -3.06 -19.60
C ASP A 170 -10.73 -2.65 -18.12
N THR A 171 -10.05 -3.48 -17.34
CA THR A 171 -9.60 -3.15 -15.99
C THR A 171 -8.31 -2.33 -16.07
N HIS A 172 -8.17 -1.32 -15.23
CA HIS A 172 -6.94 -0.57 -15.01
C HIS A 172 -6.28 -1.09 -13.74
N VAL A 173 -4.94 -1.16 -13.70
CA VAL A 173 -4.21 -1.57 -12.50
C VAL A 173 -3.29 -0.44 -12.03
N MET A 174 -3.27 -0.22 -10.72
CA MET A 174 -2.39 0.72 -10.04
C MET A 174 -1.59 -0.02 -8.97
N ALA A 175 -0.28 -0.03 -9.10
CA ALA A 175 0.64 -0.61 -8.11
C ALA A 175 1.35 0.51 -7.35
N VAL A 176 1.23 0.49 -6.02
CA VAL A 176 1.85 1.50 -5.16
C VAL A 176 3.03 0.88 -4.43
N CYS A 177 4.24 1.40 -4.67
CA CYS A 177 5.50 0.96 -4.05
C CYS A 177 5.90 -0.47 -4.49
N GLN A 178 6.21 -1.35 -3.55
CA GLN A 178 6.67 -2.74 -3.75
C GLN A 178 5.88 -3.54 -4.81
N PRO A 179 4.53 -3.47 -4.88
CA PRO A 179 3.76 -4.18 -5.90
C PRO A 179 4.11 -3.86 -7.35
N SER A 180 4.82 -2.77 -7.62
CA SER A 180 5.21 -2.42 -9.00
C SER A 180 5.95 -3.55 -9.71
N VAL A 181 6.79 -4.31 -8.99
CA VAL A 181 7.53 -5.45 -9.54
C VAL A 181 6.61 -6.63 -9.88
N PRO A 182 5.84 -7.21 -8.94
CA PRO A 182 4.97 -8.33 -9.26
C PRO A 182 3.81 -7.97 -10.21
N VAL A 183 3.31 -6.73 -10.20
CA VAL A 183 2.29 -6.28 -11.16
C VAL A 183 2.89 -6.19 -12.57
N LEU A 184 4.09 -5.62 -12.72
CA LEU A 184 4.77 -5.57 -14.01
C LEU A 184 5.05 -6.98 -14.55
N ALA A 185 5.47 -7.90 -13.68
CA ALA A 185 5.67 -9.32 -14.03
C ALA A 185 4.35 -10.00 -14.42
N ALA A 186 3.27 -9.79 -13.67
CA ALA A 186 1.95 -10.34 -13.98
C ALA A 186 1.44 -9.87 -15.35
N VAL A 187 1.57 -8.58 -15.64
CA VAL A 187 1.17 -8.00 -16.93
C VAL A 187 2.00 -8.57 -18.07
N ALA A 188 3.32 -8.73 -17.90
CA ALA A 188 4.19 -9.35 -18.90
C ALA A 188 3.79 -10.79 -19.21
N LEU A 189 3.49 -11.58 -18.18
CA LEU A 189 3.02 -12.97 -18.34
C LEU A 189 1.66 -13.05 -19.04
N MET A 190 0.70 -12.16 -18.66
CA MET A 190 -0.61 -12.12 -19.30
C MET A 190 -0.52 -11.73 -20.77
N GLU A 191 0.22 -10.70 -21.12
CA GLU A 191 0.44 -10.29 -22.51
C GLU A 191 1.20 -11.37 -23.31
N GLY A 192 2.23 -11.99 -22.72
CA GLY A 192 2.99 -13.07 -23.35
C GLY A 192 2.14 -14.31 -23.64
N ARG A 193 1.12 -14.57 -22.82
CA ARG A 193 0.16 -15.66 -22.99
C ARG A 193 -1.06 -15.27 -23.84
N GLY A 194 -1.17 -14.03 -24.28
CA GLY A 194 -2.34 -13.51 -25.02
C GLY A 194 -3.62 -13.49 -24.19
N ASP A 195 -3.52 -13.28 -22.87
CA ASP A 195 -4.68 -13.23 -21.99
C ASP A 195 -5.49 -11.96 -22.26
N ARG A 196 -6.75 -12.14 -22.64
CA ARG A 196 -7.67 -11.04 -22.95
C ARG A 196 -8.07 -10.19 -21.74
N ASN A 197 -7.75 -10.64 -20.53
CA ASN A 197 -7.98 -9.93 -19.28
C ASN A 197 -6.76 -9.12 -18.84
N ALA A 198 -5.70 -9.04 -19.66
CA ALA A 198 -4.61 -8.08 -19.41
C ALA A 198 -5.20 -6.67 -19.27
N PRO A 199 -4.68 -5.86 -18.32
CA PRO A 199 -5.29 -4.57 -18.02
C PRO A 199 -5.16 -3.58 -19.20
N ALA A 200 -6.06 -2.61 -19.29
CA ALA A 200 -5.98 -1.55 -20.31
C ALA A 200 -4.82 -0.60 -20.03
N THR A 201 -4.57 -0.27 -18.77
CA THR A 201 -3.42 0.54 -18.33
C THR A 201 -2.80 -0.04 -17.07
N MET A 202 -1.51 0.22 -16.92
CA MET A 202 -0.74 -0.07 -15.71
C MET A 202 -0.09 1.21 -15.20
N THR A 203 -0.40 1.60 -13.96
CA THR A 203 0.21 2.73 -13.27
C THR A 203 1.13 2.21 -12.17
N LEU A 204 2.42 2.49 -12.26
CA LEU A 204 3.45 2.10 -11.28
C LEU A 204 3.90 3.35 -10.52
N MET A 205 3.82 3.31 -9.19
CA MET A 205 4.03 4.49 -8.35
C MET A 205 5.07 4.23 -7.27
N GLY A 206 6.22 4.92 -7.33
CA GLY A 206 7.27 4.82 -6.31
C GLY A 206 7.77 3.39 -6.09
N GLY A 207 7.90 2.60 -7.16
CA GLY A 207 8.22 1.18 -7.09
C GLY A 207 9.67 0.85 -7.46
N PRO A 208 10.27 -0.19 -6.84
CA PRO A 208 11.68 -0.54 -7.01
C PRO A 208 11.91 -1.41 -8.27
N ILE A 209 11.61 -0.88 -9.47
CA ILE A 209 11.78 -1.64 -10.73
C ILE A 209 13.26 -1.88 -11.03
N ASP A 210 14.09 -0.84 -10.92
CA ASP A 210 15.56 -0.98 -11.01
C ASP A 210 16.25 -0.26 -9.86
N THR A 211 16.48 -0.96 -8.78
CA THR A 211 17.07 -0.43 -7.56
C THR A 211 18.53 0.00 -7.67
N ARG A 212 19.19 -0.30 -8.80
CA ARG A 212 20.55 0.18 -9.11
C ARG A 212 20.57 1.65 -9.51
N ARG A 213 19.39 2.21 -9.89
CA ARG A 213 19.23 3.62 -10.22
C ARG A 213 19.02 4.40 -8.92
N ASN A 214 19.91 5.33 -8.65
CA ASN A 214 19.84 6.20 -7.47
C ASN A 214 19.51 5.41 -6.17
N PRO A 215 20.40 4.47 -5.77
CA PRO A 215 20.10 3.55 -4.67
C PRO A 215 19.92 4.27 -3.34
N THR A 216 18.88 3.90 -2.61
CA THR A 216 18.57 4.43 -1.29
C THR A 216 19.24 3.62 -0.19
N ALA A 217 19.16 4.08 1.06
CA ALA A 217 19.71 3.34 2.21
C ALA A 217 19.14 1.92 2.34
N VAL A 218 17.88 1.72 1.96
CA VAL A 218 17.24 0.39 1.95
C VAL A 218 17.90 -0.52 0.92
N ASN A 219 18.18 -0.01 -0.27
CA ASN A 219 18.82 -0.77 -1.33
C ASN A 219 20.27 -1.16 -0.94
N GLN A 220 21.02 -0.19 -0.42
CA GLN A 220 22.40 -0.41 0.03
C GLN A 220 22.47 -1.46 1.16
N LEU A 221 21.55 -1.41 2.13
CA LEU A 221 21.49 -2.39 3.21
C LEU A 221 21.28 -3.82 2.64
N ALA A 222 20.39 -3.98 1.66
CA ALA A 222 20.11 -5.28 1.05
C ALA A 222 21.33 -5.84 0.31
N GLU A 223 22.04 -5.01 -0.47
CA GLU A 223 23.26 -5.39 -1.18
C GLU A 223 24.41 -5.73 -0.23
N GLU A 224 24.65 -4.91 0.81
CA GLU A 224 25.73 -5.09 1.77
C GLU A 224 25.55 -6.35 2.64
N LYS A 225 24.34 -6.64 3.05
CA LYS A 225 24.05 -7.74 3.97
C LYS A 225 23.88 -9.08 3.26
N GLY A 226 23.27 -9.07 2.08
CA GLY A 226 22.91 -10.28 1.36
C GLY A 226 21.81 -11.09 2.01
N ILE A 227 21.25 -12.06 1.27
CA ILE A 227 20.03 -12.79 1.66
C ILE A 227 20.18 -13.64 2.92
N ASP A 228 21.35 -14.24 3.16
CA ASP A 228 21.59 -15.10 4.31
C ASP A 228 21.50 -14.33 5.63
N TRP A 229 22.02 -13.08 5.63
CA TRP A 229 21.88 -12.23 6.80
C TRP A 229 20.39 -11.95 7.14
N PHE A 230 19.55 -11.67 6.15
CA PHE A 230 18.13 -11.45 6.38
C PHE A 230 17.46 -12.72 6.91
N ARG A 231 17.78 -13.90 6.35
CA ARG A 231 17.26 -15.17 6.83
C ARG A 231 17.60 -15.41 8.30
N ASP A 232 18.85 -15.17 8.67
CA ASP A 232 19.35 -15.50 10.02
C ASP A 232 18.96 -14.47 11.08
N ASN A 233 18.73 -13.20 10.71
CA ASN A 233 18.55 -12.12 11.68
C ASN A 233 17.13 -11.56 11.77
N VAL A 234 16.30 -11.66 10.70
CA VAL A 234 14.99 -11.01 10.71
C VAL A 234 13.83 -12.00 10.60
N ILE A 235 14.05 -13.25 10.17
CA ILE A 235 13.00 -14.27 10.14
C ILE A 235 12.79 -14.86 11.51
N MET A 236 11.53 -14.99 11.88
CA MET A 236 11.12 -15.52 13.18
C MET A 236 9.91 -16.44 13.04
N THR A 237 9.77 -17.37 13.99
CA THR A 237 8.62 -18.27 14.04
C THR A 237 7.50 -17.66 14.85
N VAL A 238 6.29 -17.68 14.30
CA VAL A 238 5.06 -17.20 14.97
C VAL A 238 4.81 -18.05 16.24
N PRO A 239 4.69 -17.42 17.43
CA PRO A 239 4.46 -18.14 18.67
C PRO A 239 2.98 -18.53 18.86
N TRP A 240 2.75 -19.55 19.70
CA TRP A 240 1.42 -19.85 20.22
C TRP A 240 0.86 -18.65 21.04
N PRO A 241 -0.45 -18.32 21.01
CA PRO A 241 -1.57 -19.05 20.41
C PRO A 241 -2.07 -18.51 19.06
N ALA A 242 -1.23 -17.82 18.29
CA ALA A 242 -1.66 -17.26 17.00
C ALA A 242 -2.08 -18.38 16.02
N PRO A 243 -3.07 -18.15 15.14
CA PRO A 243 -3.50 -19.12 14.12
C PRO A 243 -2.36 -19.61 13.22
N GLY A 244 -1.42 -18.74 12.87
CA GLY A 244 -0.22 -19.08 12.10
C GLY A 244 0.93 -19.66 12.92
N PHE A 245 0.65 -20.22 14.11
CA PHE A 245 1.68 -20.87 14.95
C PHE A 245 2.61 -21.77 14.14
N MET A 246 3.92 -21.65 14.36
CA MET A 246 5.01 -22.32 13.64
C MET A 246 5.29 -21.81 12.22
N ARG A 247 4.56 -20.84 11.70
CA ARG A 247 4.91 -20.18 10.43
C ARG A 247 6.16 -19.33 10.61
N GLU A 248 7.08 -19.42 9.65
CA GLU A 248 8.20 -18.50 9.56
C GLU A 248 7.75 -17.19 8.90
N VAL A 249 8.07 -16.08 9.56
CA VAL A 249 7.63 -14.73 9.12
C VAL A 249 8.73 -13.70 9.30
N TYR A 250 8.64 -12.63 8.53
CA TYR A 250 9.27 -11.37 8.88
C TYR A 250 8.27 -10.55 9.72
N PRO A 251 8.53 -10.37 11.03
CA PRO A 251 7.57 -9.73 11.93
C PRO A 251 7.35 -8.25 11.63
N GLY A 252 6.08 -7.83 11.64
CA GLY A 252 5.71 -6.44 11.39
C GLY A 252 6.33 -5.47 12.39
N PHE A 253 6.47 -5.83 13.67
CA PHE A 253 7.11 -4.98 14.67
C PHE A 253 8.59 -4.71 14.38
N LEU A 254 9.30 -5.68 13.80
CA LEU A 254 10.70 -5.52 13.43
C LEU A 254 10.84 -4.59 12.23
N GLN A 255 9.96 -4.75 11.24
CA GLN A 255 9.89 -3.90 10.08
C GLN A 255 9.56 -2.44 10.47
N LEU A 256 8.58 -2.24 11.34
CA LEU A 256 8.23 -0.93 11.88
C LEU A 256 9.43 -0.28 12.58
N SER A 257 10.19 -1.04 13.36
CA SER A 257 11.40 -0.55 14.01
C SER A 257 12.43 -0.06 12.99
N GLY A 258 12.57 -0.76 11.85
CA GLY A 258 13.41 -0.33 10.73
C GLY A 258 12.96 1.01 10.14
N PHE A 259 11.67 1.15 9.81
CA PHE A 259 11.12 2.39 9.27
C PHE A 259 11.23 3.58 10.25
N MET A 260 10.93 3.35 11.54
CA MET A 260 11.06 4.40 12.54
C MET A 260 12.51 4.84 12.72
N SER A 261 13.48 3.93 12.65
CA SER A 261 14.90 4.26 12.82
C SER A 261 15.44 5.17 11.71
N MET A 262 14.93 5.09 10.49
CA MET A 262 15.34 5.96 9.37
C MET A 262 14.99 7.44 9.61
N ASN A 263 13.93 7.73 10.39
CA ASN A 263 13.44 9.07 10.65
C ASN A 263 13.16 9.31 12.14
N LEU A 264 13.97 8.73 13.03
CA LEU A 264 13.73 8.71 14.47
C LEU A 264 13.49 10.10 15.07
N ASP A 265 14.28 11.10 14.68
CA ASP A 265 14.14 12.47 15.18
C ASP A 265 12.75 13.07 14.85
N ARG A 266 12.23 12.81 13.65
CA ARG A 266 10.90 13.27 13.27
C ARG A 266 9.80 12.61 14.11
N HIS A 267 9.94 11.33 14.41
CA HIS A 267 8.97 10.61 15.26
C HIS A 267 9.00 11.12 16.70
N ILE A 268 10.19 11.38 17.25
CA ILE A 268 10.34 11.95 18.61
C ILE A 268 9.69 13.34 18.67
N ILE A 269 9.96 14.21 17.69
CA ILE A 269 9.36 15.55 17.61
C ILE A 269 7.84 15.45 17.51
N ALA A 270 7.34 14.60 16.63
CA ALA A 270 5.89 14.42 16.45
C ALA A 270 5.18 13.97 17.74
N HIS A 271 5.74 13.04 18.51
CA HIS A 271 5.18 12.61 19.79
C HIS A 271 5.26 13.69 20.86
N LYS A 272 6.33 14.50 20.88
CA LYS A 272 6.42 15.66 21.75
C LYS A 272 5.37 16.71 21.40
N ASP A 273 5.19 17.01 20.12
CA ASP A 273 4.17 17.95 19.65
C ASP A 273 2.76 17.45 19.98
N PHE A 274 2.50 16.18 19.80
CA PHE A 274 1.25 15.55 20.21
C PHE A 274 0.95 15.76 21.72
N PHE A 275 1.94 15.48 22.57
CA PHE A 275 1.82 15.75 24.00
C PHE A 275 1.46 17.23 24.27
N MET A 276 2.14 18.15 23.59
CA MET A 276 1.88 19.59 23.77
C MET A 276 0.52 20.03 23.24
N HIS A 277 0.01 19.42 22.15
CA HIS A 277 -1.34 19.67 21.64
C HIS A 277 -2.40 19.21 22.65
N LEU A 278 -2.22 18.03 23.26
CA LEU A 278 -3.11 17.52 24.30
C LEU A 278 -3.13 18.45 25.54
N VAL A 279 -1.97 18.93 26.00
CA VAL A 279 -1.87 19.85 27.14
C VAL A 279 -2.54 21.20 26.85
N LYS A 280 -2.42 21.68 25.60
CA LYS A 280 -3.00 22.97 25.15
C LYS A 280 -4.48 22.86 24.75
N ASP A 281 -5.04 21.65 24.76
CA ASP A 281 -6.43 21.38 24.33
C ASP A 281 -6.66 21.68 22.83
N ASP A 282 -5.61 21.47 22.02
CA ASP A 282 -5.68 21.54 20.56
C ASP A 282 -6.11 20.18 20.00
N GLY A 283 -7.43 19.94 20.02
CA GLY A 283 -8.04 18.68 19.63
C GLY A 283 -7.80 18.33 18.16
N ASP A 284 -7.85 19.31 17.27
CA ASP A 284 -7.72 19.08 15.81
C ASP A 284 -6.32 18.57 15.44
N SER A 285 -5.28 19.19 16.03
CA SER A 285 -3.89 18.75 15.78
C SER A 285 -3.60 17.39 16.43
N ALA A 286 -4.15 17.15 17.63
CA ALA A 286 -4.05 15.87 18.31
C ALA A 286 -4.74 14.75 17.50
N GLU A 287 -5.93 15.01 16.91
CA GLU A 287 -6.64 14.01 16.11
C GLU A 287 -5.89 13.64 14.84
N LYS A 288 -5.34 14.59 14.11
CA LYS A 288 -4.48 14.33 12.94
C LYS A 288 -3.28 13.45 13.28
N HIS A 289 -2.68 13.66 14.45
CA HIS A 289 -1.59 12.82 14.93
C HIS A 289 -2.09 11.39 15.22
N ARG A 290 -3.27 11.24 15.87
CA ARG A 290 -3.86 9.93 16.13
C ARG A 290 -4.14 9.18 14.84
N GLU A 291 -4.82 9.80 13.90
CA GLU A 291 -5.14 9.22 12.59
C GLU A 291 -3.89 8.73 11.86
N PHE A 292 -2.84 9.54 11.82
CA PHE A 292 -1.59 9.15 11.17
C PHE A 292 -0.93 7.95 11.86
N TYR A 293 -0.79 8.00 13.20
CA TYR A 293 -0.07 6.94 13.92
C TYR A 293 -0.91 5.66 14.10
N ASP A 294 -2.24 5.74 14.08
CA ASP A 294 -3.11 4.57 14.08
C ASP A 294 -2.92 3.72 12.81
N GLU A 295 -2.63 4.35 11.67
CA GLU A 295 -2.25 3.65 10.44
C GLU A 295 -0.77 3.24 10.43
N TYR A 296 0.12 4.15 10.77
CA TYR A 296 1.56 3.93 10.67
C TYR A 296 2.08 2.86 11.63
N LEU A 297 1.48 2.73 12.81
CA LEU A 297 1.83 1.71 13.81
C LEU A 297 1.07 0.39 13.63
N ALA A 298 0.06 0.36 12.76
CA ALA A 298 -0.67 -0.86 12.42
C ALA A 298 0.11 -1.67 11.39
N VAL A 299 0.78 -2.71 11.86
CA VAL A 299 1.66 -3.56 11.03
C VAL A 299 1.26 -5.01 11.11
N MET A 300 1.59 -5.74 10.05
CA MET A 300 1.34 -7.17 9.88
C MET A 300 2.64 -7.93 9.61
N ASP A 301 2.66 -9.21 9.92
CA ASP A 301 3.75 -10.10 9.57
C ASP A 301 3.67 -10.50 8.09
N LEU A 302 4.82 -10.65 7.45
CA LEU A 302 4.95 -11.20 6.11
C LEU A 302 5.46 -12.63 6.19
N THR A 303 5.05 -13.50 5.26
CA THR A 303 5.67 -14.83 5.17
C THR A 303 7.16 -14.71 4.86
N ALA A 304 7.97 -15.58 5.44
CA ALA A 304 9.42 -15.60 5.22
C ALA A 304 9.76 -15.81 3.74
N GLU A 305 9.01 -16.69 3.07
CA GLU A 305 9.21 -17.04 1.67
C GLU A 305 9.01 -15.80 0.77
N PHE A 306 7.91 -15.08 0.95
CA PHE A 306 7.65 -13.87 0.18
C PHE A 306 8.71 -12.79 0.43
N TYR A 307 9.01 -12.54 1.72
CA TYR A 307 9.97 -11.51 2.08
C TYR A 307 11.37 -11.81 1.52
N LEU A 308 11.89 -13.01 1.76
CA LEU A 308 13.23 -13.40 1.33
C LEU A 308 13.34 -13.45 -0.21
N GLN A 309 12.35 -14.01 -0.91
CA GLN A 309 12.35 -14.05 -2.36
C GLN A 309 12.27 -12.64 -2.95
N THR A 310 11.49 -11.73 -2.34
CA THR A 310 11.42 -10.33 -2.77
C THR A 310 12.77 -9.63 -2.58
N VAL A 311 13.39 -9.75 -1.39
CA VAL A 311 14.70 -9.14 -1.14
C VAL A 311 15.75 -9.67 -2.12
N GLU A 312 15.81 -10.98 -2.32
CA GLU A 312 16.76 -11.59 -3.22
C GLU A 312 16.55 -11.15 -4.68
N THR A 313 15.31 -11.26 -5.18
CA THR A 313 14.98 -11.02 -6.59
C THR A 313 15.10 -9.54 -6.95
N VAL A 314 14.61 -8.64 -6.08
CA VAL A 314 14.49 -7.21 -6.39
C VAL A 314 15.74 -6.44 -5.98
N PHE A 315 16.22 -6.65 -4.75
CA PHE A 315 17.23 -5.77 -4.14
C PHE A 315 18.66 -6.32 -4.20
N VAL A 316 18.84 -7.64 -4.26
CA VAL A 316 20.19 -8.26 -4.31
C VAL A 316 20.54 -8.63 -5.74
N ARG A 317 19.67 -9.37 -6.43
CA ARG A 317 19.96 -9.85 -7.80
C ARG A 317 19.56 -8.84 -8.88
N HIS A 318 18.61 -7.95 -8.60
CA HIS A 318 18.00 -7.03 -9.58
C HIS A 318 17.48 -7.80 -10.80
N ALA A 319 16.80 -8.92 -10.55
CA ALA A 319 16.51 -9.93 -11.56
C ALA A 319 15.59 -9.40 -12.67
N LEU A 320 14.57 -8.56 -12.32
CA LEU A 320 13.63 -8.04 -13.30
C LEU A 320 14.32 -7.14 -14.36
N PRO A 321 15.08 -6.09 -14.00
CA PRO A 321 15.75 -5.26 -15.01
C PRO A 321 16.90 -5.92 -15.74
N LYS A 322 17.41 -7.06 -15.24
CA LYS A 322 18.40 -7.87 -15.94
C LYS A 322 17.78 -8.91 -16.89
N GLY A 323 16.44 -9.06 -16.89
CA GLY A 323 15.75 -10.11 -17.65
C GLY A 323 15.97 -11.52 -17.07
N GLU A 324 16.34 -11.63 -15.81
CA GLU A 324 16.61 -12.88 -15.08
C GLU A 324 15.46 -13.31 -14.16
N MET A 325 14.41 -12.49 -14.04
CA MET A 325 13.25 -12.83 -13.20
C MET A 325 12.48 -13.99 -13.83
N THR A 326 12.13 -14.95 -12.99
CA THR A 326 11.27 -16.07 -13.37
C THR A 326 10.03 -16.11 -12.48
N HIS A 327 8.93 -16.64 -13.02
CA HIS A 327 7.72 -16.98 -12.31
C HIS A 327 7.42 -18.46 -12.52
N ARG A 328 7.36 -19.25 -11.45
CA ARG A 328 7.20 -20.73 -11.54
C ARG A 328 8.20 -21.39 -12.49
N GLY A 329 9.40 -20.82 -12.62
CA GLY A 329 10.44 -21.29 -13.53
C GLY A 329 10.34 -20.80 -14.99
N GLU A 330 9.27 -20.09 -15.36
CA GLU A 330 9.14 -19.44 -16.67
C GLU A 330 9.75 -18.04 -16.64
N PRO A 331 10.51 -17.62 -17.66
CA PRO A 331 11.06 -16.27 -17.74
C PRO A 331 9.96 -15.20 -17.79
N VAL A 332 10.15 -14.10 -17.07
CA VAL A 332 9.31 -12.90 -17.17
C VAL A 332 9.90 -12.00 -18.26
N ASP A 333 9.25 -11.99 -19.42
CA ASP A 333 9.67 -11.19 -20.59
C ASP A 333 8.89 -9.88 -20.67
N LEU A 334 9.51 -8.76 -20.28
CA LEU A 334 8.90 -7.44 -20.33
C LEU A 334 8.69 -6.94 -21.77
N THR A 335 9.38 -7.52 -22.76
CA THR A 335 9.19 -7.18 -24.18
C THR A 335 7.88 -7.76 -24.75
N ALA A 336 7.24 -8.66 -24.02
CA ALA A 336 5.90 -9.17 -24.36
C ALA A 336 4.80 -8.12 -24.21
N ILE A 337 5.01 -7.08 -23.38
CA ILE A 337 4.01 -6.02 -23.15
C ILE A 337 3.96 -5.09 -24.37
N ARG A 338 2.76 -5.02 -25.00
CA ARG A 338 2.51 -4.25 -26.24
C ARG A 338 1.23 -3.44 -26.21
N ASN A 339 0.19 -3.95 -25.53
CA ASN A 339 -1.17 -3.41 -25.60
C ASN A 339 -1.61 -2.75 -24.28
N VAL A 340 -0.80 -2.85 -23.23
CA VAL A 340 -1.07 -2.22 -21.92
C VAL A 340 -0.34 -0.90 -21.85
N ALA A 341 -1.07 0.20 -21.68
CA ALA A 341 -0.46 1.52 -21.55
C ALA A 341 0.21 1.68 -20.17
N LEU A 342 1.38 2.32 -20.14
CA LEU A 342 2.23 2.43 -18.96
C LEU A 342 2.36 3.87 -18.48
N LEU A 343 1.92 4.12 -17.24
CA LEU A 343 2.21 5.34 -16.49
C LEU A 343 3.17 5.01 -15.34
N THR A 344 4.27 5.75 -15.22
CA THR A 344 5.17 5.70 -14.07
C THR A 344 5.15 7.01 -13.31
N VAL A 345 5.04 6.96 -11.97
CA VAL A 345 4.99 8.14 -11.09
C VAL A 345 6.06 8.01 -10.02
N GLU A 346 6.85 9.06 -9.83
CA GLU A 346 7.91 9.13 -8.81
C GLU A 346 7.80 10.41 -7.99
N GLY A 347 8.39 10.44 -6.80
CA GLY A 347 8.55 11.62 -5.97
C GLY A 347 9.99 12.15 -6.03
N GLU A 348 10.15 13.47 -6.21
CA GLU A 348 11.49 14.11 -6.29
C GLU A 348 12.36 13.83 -5.04
N ASN A 349 11.73 13.76 -3.86
CA ASN A 349 12.41 13.57 -2.58
C ASN A 349 12.09 12.18 -1.98
N ASP A 350 11.85 11.17 -2.82
CA ASP A 350 11.58 9.80 -2.37
C ASP A 350 12.87 9.17 -1.84
N ASP A 351 12.88 8.85 -0.55
CA ASP A 351 13.99 8.26 0.19
C ASP A 351 13.90 6.72 0.33
N ILE A 352 12.81 6.13 -0.20
CA ILE A 352 12.55 4.68 -0.21
C ILE A 352 12.79 4.10 -1.62
N SER A 353 12.18 4.73 -2.64
CA SER A 353 12.39 4.37 -4.05
C SER A 353 12.99 5.57 -4.78
N GLY A 354 14.29 5.53 -5.01
CA GLY A 354 15.03 6.64 -5.62
C GLY A 354 14.55 6.99 -7.01
N VAL A 355 14.66 8.27 -7.37
CA VAL A 355 14.26 8.78 -8.69
C VAL A 355 14.95 7.98 -9.81
N GLY A 356 14.18 7.53 -10.78
CA GLY A 356 14.61 6.68 -11.89
C GLY A 356 14.35 5.18 -11.67
N GLN A 357 14.10 4.74 -10.42
CA GLN A 357 13.83 3.34 -10.14
C GLN A 357 12.52 2.86 -10.78
N THR A 358 11.42 3.61 -10.60
CA THR A 358 10.14 3.28 -11.22
C THR A 358 10.15 3.61 -12.71
N GLN A 359 10.77 4.73 -13.10
CA GLN A 359 10.93 5.13 -14.50
C GLN A 359 11.61 4.07 -15.34
N ALA A 360 12.47 3.22 -14.77
CA ALA A 360 13.13 2.13 -15.47
C ALA A 360 12.15 1.23 -16.24
N ALA A 361 10.89 1.09 -15.78
CA ALA A 361 9.87 0.33 -16.51
C ALA A 361 9.64 0.87 -17.93
N GLN A 362 9.80 2.19 -18.14
CA GLN A 362 9.66 2.82 -19.45
C GLN A 362 10.74 2.32 -20.43
N ASP A 363 11.97 2.10 -19.95
CA ASP A 363 13.09 1.64 -20.75
C ASP A 363 13.05 0.12 -20.98
N LEU A 364 12.48 -0.63 -20.04
CA LEU A 364 12.43 -2.10 -20.09
C LEU A 364 11.26 -2.61 -20.97
N CYS A 365 10.13 -1.92 -20.98
CA CYS A 365 8.96 -2.29 -21.77
C CYS A 365 9.05 -1.71 -23.19
N VAL A 366 10.08 -2.10 -23.93
CA VAL A 366 10.49 -1.50 -25.22
C VAL A 366 9.43 -1.60 -26.33
N ASN A 367 8.50 -2.53 -26.24
CA ASN A 367 7.49 -2.78 -27.26
C ASN A 367 6.15 -2.05 -26.99
N ILE A 368 6.03 -1.31 -25.89
CA ILE A 368 4.89 -0.42 -25.70
C ILE A 368 5.07 0.80 -26.60
N PRO A 369 4.07 1.17 -27.45
CA PRO A 369 4.14 2.37 -28.29
C PRO A 369 4.35 3.65 -27.47
N ASP A 370 5.06 4.63 -28.04
CA ASP A 370 5.40 5.87 -27.32
C ASP A 370 4.18 6.68 -26.90
N ASP A 371 3.09 6.66 -27.69
CA ASP A 371 1.82 7.31 -27.36
C ASP A 371 1.02 6.59 -26.25
N MET A 372 1.49 5.42 -25.82
CA MET A 372 0.95 4.65 -24.69
C MET A 372 1.83 4.70 -23.44
N ARG A 373 2.84 5.56 -23.40
CA ARG A 373 3.77 5.72 -22.27
C ARG A 373 3.71 7.12 -21.69
N LEU A 374 3.73 7.21 -20.38
CA LEU A 374 3.83 8.48 -19.67
C LEU A 374 4.69 8.31 -18.41
N HIS A 375 5.63 9.21 -18.18
CA HIS A 375 6.35 9.32 -16.92
C HIS A 375 6.06 10.66 -16.26
N TYR A 376 5.86 10.65 -14.94
CA TYR A 376 5.63 11.84 -14.15
C TYR A 376 6.46 11.84 -12.87
N LEU A 377 7.32 12.85 -12.71
CA LEU A 377 8.05 13.13 -11.49
C LEU A 377 7.32 14.24 -10.73
N GLN A 378 6.76 13.90 -9.55
CA GLN A 378 6.08 14.86 -8.69
C GLN A 378 7.09 15.66 -7.87
N PRO A 379 7.17 17.01 -8.07
CA PRO A 379 8.11 17.85 -7.33
C PRO A 379 7.77 17.93 -5.83
N LYS A 380 8.81 18.04 -5.02
CA LYS A 380 8.75 18.36 -3.57
C LYS A 380 7.91 17.39 -2.74
N VAL A 381 7.82 16.12 -3.13
CA VAL A 381 7.21 15.07 -2.32
C VAL A 381 8.18 13.93 -2.08
N GLY A 382 8.12 13.37 -0.88
CA GLY A 382 8.74 12.09 -0.54
C GLY A 382 7.82 10.93 -0.89
N HIS A 383 8.20 9.72 -0.47
CA HIS A 383 7.53 8.48 -0.84
C HIS A 383 6.00 8.51 -0.63
N TYR A 384 5.56 8.87 0.57
CA TYR A 384 4.12 8.93 0.88
C TYR A 384 3.36 9.98 0.07
N GLY A 385 4.03 11.06 -0.36
CA GLY A 385 3.44 12.11 -1.17
C GLY A 385 3.11 11.69 -2.61
N VAL A 386 3.65 10.55 -3.06
CA VAL A 386 3.37 9.98 -4.38
C VAL A 386 1.95 9.40 -4.45
N PHE A 387 1.42 8.90 -3.34
CA PHE A 387 0.11 8.23 -3.30
C PHE A 387 -0.87 8.78 -2.26
N ASN A 388 -0.49 9.81 -1.50
CA ASN A 388 -1.36 10.45 -0.52
C ASN A 388 -1.07 11.94 -0.38
N GLY A 389 -2.00 12.67 0.26
CA GLY A 389 -1.84 14.08 0.59
C GLY A 389 -2.39 15.04 -0.46
N SER A 390 -2.21 16.35 -0.21
CA SER A 390 -2.82 17.39 -1.04
C SER A 390 -2.30 17.43 -2.47
N ARG A 391 -0.99 17.24 -2.65
CA ARG A 391 -0.38 17.22 -3.99
C ARG A 391 -0.77 15.98 -4.78
N PHE A 392 -0.86 14.82 -4.15
CA PHE A 392 -1.41 13.63 -4.78
C PHE A 392 -2.81 13.92 -5.33
N ARG A 393 -3.71 14.46 -4.51
CA ARG A 393 -5.08 14.78 -4.92
C ARG A 393 -5.15 15.84 -6.02
N ALA A 394 -4.31 16.87 -5.94
CA ALA A 394 -4.38 18.01 -6.86
C ALA A 394 -3.67 17.76 -8.19
N GLU A 395 -2.59 16.97 -8.19
CA GLU A 395 -1.69 16.91 -9.35
C GLU A 395 -1.57 15.48 -9.93
N ILE A 396 -1.53 14.43 -9.09
CA ILE A 396 -1.33 13.05 -9.56
C ILE A 396 -2.66 12.41 -9.95
N VAL A 397 -3.69 12.50 -9.10
CA VAL A 397 -5.01 11.90 -9.36
C VAL A 397 -5.59 12.33 -10.73
N PRO A 398 -5.62 13.64 -11.11
CA PRO A 398 -6.11 14.02 -12.42
C PRO A 398 -5.35 13.36 -13.57
N ARG A 399 -4.02 13.23 -13.46
CA ARG A 399 -3.20 12.56 -14.48
C ARG A 399 -3.53 11.09 -14.63
N ILE A 400 -3.72 10.38 -13.51
CA ILE A 400 -4.12 8.97 -13.54
C ILE A 400 -5.50 8.83 -14.20
N VAL A 401 -6.46 9.66 -13.81
CA VAL A 401 -7.83 9.64 -14.36
C VAL A 401 -7.82 9.93 -15.86
N ASP A 402 -7.10 10.93 -16.31
CA ASP A 402 -6.98 11.29 -17.73
C ASP A 402 -6.28 10.18 -18.52
N PHE A 403 -5.23 9.57 -17.93
CA PHE A 403 -4.52 8.45 -18.54
C PHE A 403 -5.45 7.23 -18.70
N MET A 404 -6.17 6.83 -17.65
CA MET A 404 -7.14 5.74 -17.73
C MET A 404 -8.23 6.04 -18.79
N ALA A 405 -8.76 7.25 -18.81
CA ALA A 405 -9.79 7.65 -19.77
C ALA A 405 -9.29 7.59 -21.22
N SER A 406 -8.02 7.87 -21.47
CA SER A 406 -7.40 7.82 -22.80
C SER A 406 -7.33 6.41 -23.38
N PHE A 407 -7.27 5.37 -22.53
CA PHE A 407 -7.11 3.96 -22.92
C PHE A 407 -8.31 3.09 -22.56
N ASN A 408 -9.45 3.67 -22.18
CA ASN A 408 -10.67 2.92 -21.93
C ASN A 408 -11.32 2.47 -23.26
N HIS A 409 -11.11 1.18 -23.64
CA HIS A 409 -11.57 0.64 -24.92
C HIS A 409 -13.09 0.55 -25.03
N SER A 410 -13.81 0.34 -23.93
CA SER A 410 -15.28 0.34 -23.91
C SER A 410 -15.88 1.68 -24.30
N ALA A 411 -15.15 2.78 -24.10
CA ALA A 411 -15.54 4.10 -24.56
C ALA A 411 -15.15 4.39 -26.02
N ARG A 412 -14.05 3.78 -26.52
CA ARG A 412 -13.57 3.96 -27.91
C ARG A 412 -14.42 3.20 -28.95
N SER A 413 -14.86 1.99 -28.67
CA SER A 413 -15.62 1.15 -29.62
C SER A 413 -16.97 1.76 -30.03
N ARG A 414 -17.45 2.77 -29.30
CA ARG A 414 -18.72 3.49 -29.59
C ARG A 414 -18.56 4.83 -30.26
N ARG A 415 -17.35 5.34 -30.45
CA ARG A 415 -17.07 6.50 -31.33
C ARG A 415 -16.78 5.98 -32.74
N LYS A 416 -17.81 5.50 -33.46
CA LYS A 416 -17.74 5.42 -34.94
C LYS A 416 -17.52 6.84 -35.45
N PRO A 417 -16.56 7.07 -36.36
CA PRO A 417 -16.41 8.37 -37.00
C PRO A 417 -17.72 8.72 -37.69
N ARG A 418 -18.30 9.87 -37.35
CA ARG A 418 -19.41 10.46 -38.09
C ARG A 418 -18.81 10.89 -39.43
N ILE A 419 -19.03 10.06 -40.47
CA ILE A 419 -18.71 10.47 -41.84
C ILE A 419 -19.62 11.65 -42.16
N VAL A 420 -19.07 12.86 -42.17
CA VAL A 420 -19.73 14.02 -42.69
C VAL A 420 -19.66 13.87 -44.22
N HIS A 421 -20.76 13.40 -44.83
CA HIS A 421 -20.93 13.55 -46.27
C HIS A 421 -21.07 15.06 -46.55
N SER A 422 -20.01 15.66 -47.10
CA SER A 422 -20.11 16.91 -47.78
C SER A 422 -21.00 16.71 -49.03
N ALA A 423 -22.22 17.23 -48.97
CA ALA A 423 -23.04 17.36 -50.17
C ALA A 423 -22.40 18.44 -51.04
N SER A 424 -22.12 18.04 -52.27
CA SER A 424 -21.72 18.88 -53.39
C SER A 424 -22.82 19.91 -53.79
#